data_065ac7629cd33084f8e6c514c02a1393
#
_entry.id   065ac7629cd33084f8e6c514c02a1393
#
_cell.length_a   1.000
_cell.length_b   1.000
_cell.length_c   1.000
_cell.angle_alpha   90.00
_cell.angle_beta   90.00
_cell.angle_gamma   90.00
#
_symmetry.space_group_name_H-M   'P 1'
#
loop_
_entity.id
_entity.type
_entity.pdbx_description
1 polymer ?
#
loop_
_entity_poly.entity_id
_entity_poly.type
_entity_poly.pdbx_seq_one_letter_code
_entity_poly.pdbx_strand_id
1 'polypeptide(L)'
;MTDFPIFESDAWRLTDQERKLTDQARELGETRFADRAARYDRDAEFPIENYRDLHSAGLLGICIPTEYGGLGANLRAYALAAAEIGRYCGATALTWNMHVCSCLWSGALADDLEMDGVVRKRHHDTRAVHYRRILDDGAIYAQPFSEGGSAA
;
A
#
# COMPACT_ATOMS: atom_id res chain seq x y z
N MET A 1 35.35 -17.59 -10.17
CA MET A 1 34.35 -16.52 -10.23
C MET A 1 33.02 -17.25 -10.37
N THR A 2 32.30 -17.37 -9.29
CA THR A 2 31.03 -18.12 -9.25
C THR A 2 29.99 -17.24 -9.91
N ASP A 3 29.51 -17.67 -11.09
CA ASP A 3 28.33 -17.09 -11.73
C ASP A 3 27.18 -17.20 -10.74
N PHE A 4 26.73 -16.05 -10.24
CA PHE A 4 25.48 -15.98 -9.50
C PHE A 4 24.34 -15.94 -10.51
N PRO A 5 23.59 -17.03 -10.70
CA PRO A 5 22.51 -17.10 -11.69
C PRO A 5 21.34 -16.16 -11.40
N ILE A 6 21.41 -15.45 -10.28
CA ILE A 6 20.42 -14.47 -9.84
C ILE A 6 20.28 -13.29 -10.83
N PHE A 7 21.32 -12.92 -11.55
CA PHE A 7 21.31 -11.76 -12.44
C PHE A 7 20.85 -12.06 -13.89
N GLU A 8 20.75 -13.33 -14.26
CA GLU A 8 20.33 -13.75 -15.61
C GLU A 8 18.86 -14.22 -15.68
N SER A 9 18.16 -14.32 -14.54
CA SER A 9 16.79 -14.83 -14.52
C SER A 9 15.78 -13.74 -14.90
N ASP A 10 14.79 -14.11 -15.70
CA ASP A 10 13.60 -13.30 -15.99
C ASP A 10 12.81 -12.87 -14.71
N ALA A 11 13.15 -13.48 -13.58
CA ALA A 11 12.57 -13.15 -12.27
C ALA A 11 12.72 -11.68 -11.85
N TRP A 12 13.71 -10.97 -12.42
CA TRP A 12 13.93 -9.53 -12.14
C TRP A 12 13.19 -8.62 -13.09
N ARG A 13 12.63 -9.13 -14.19
CA ARG A 13 11.82 -8.33 -15.09
C ARG A 13 10.51 -7.96 -14.42
N LEU A 14 10.16 -6.67 -14.51
CA LEU A 14 8.88 -6.18 -14.02
C LEU A 14 7.77 -6.64 -14.98
N THR A 15 6.68 -7.11 -14.40
CA THR A 15 5.43 -7.28 -15.17
C THR A 15 4.90 -5.90 -15.59
N ASP A 16 3.99 -5.87 -16.54
CA ASP A 16 3.37 -4.62 -17.00
C ASP A 16 2.60 -3.93 -15.88
N GLN A 17 1.95 -4.69 -15.00
CA GLN A 17 1.28 -4.15 -13.82
C GLN A 17 2.28 -3.51 -12.85
N GLU A 18 3.36 -4.21 -12.50
CA GLU A 18 4.40 -3.69 -11.60
C GLU A 18 5.00 -2.40 -12.14
N ARG A 19 5.32 -2.39 -13.44
CA ARG A 19 5.84 -1.19 -14.12
C ARG A 19 4.85 -0.04 -14.06
N LYS A 20 3.59 -0.28 -14.44
CA LYS A 20 2.54 0.73 -14.44
C LYS A 20 2.35 1.36 -13.06
N LEU A 21 2.27 0.54 -12.00
CA LEU A 21 2.06 1.03 -10.64
C LEU A 21 3.28 1.78 -10.10
N THR A 22 4.49 1.31 -10.43
CA THR A 22 5.74 2.00 -10.08
C THR A 22 5.85 3.36 -10.76
N ASP A 23 5.55 3.44 -12.06
CA ASP A 23 5.60 4.69 -12.83
C ASP A 23 4.53 5.69 -12.35
N GLN A 24 3.33 5.21 -12.01
CA GLN A 24 2.27 6.04 -11.45
C GLN A 24 2.65 6.60 -10.08
N ALA A 25 3.28 5.80 -9.22
CA ALA A 25 3.77 6.24 -7.91
C ALA A 25 4.90 7.29 -8.07
N ARG A 26 5.81 7.08 -9.03
CA ARG A 26 6.86 8.04 -9.38
C ARG A 26 6.29 9.36 -9.86
N GLU A 27 5.33 9.34 -10.78
CA GLU A 27 4.69 10.53 -11.31
C GLU A 27 4.05 11.37 -10.21
N LEU A 28 3.31 10.76 -9.28
CA LEU A 28 2.75 11.45 -8.12
C LEU A 28 3.86 12.03 -7.22
N GLY A 29 4.92 11.25 -6.99
CA GLY A 29 6.08 11.70 -6.25
C GLY A 29 6.69 12.97 -6.83
N GLU A 30 7.01 12.94 -8.13
CA GLU A 30 7.65 14.04 -8.85
C GLU A 30 6.75 15.29 -8.94
N THR A 31 5.49 15.10 -9.28
CA THR A 31 4.60 16.22 -9.64
C THR A 31 3.81 16.79 -8.46
N ARG A 32 3.72 16.07 -7.34
CA ARG A 32 2.87 16.44 -6.19
C ARG A 32 3.57 16.38 -4.85
N PHE A 33 4.26 15.25 -4.54
CA PHE A 33 4.73 15.00 -3.17
C PHE A 33 6.00 15.75 -2.85
N ALA A 34 6.93 15.89 -3.81
CA ALA A 34 8.20 16.57 -3.61
C ALA A 34 8.03 18.00 -3.09
N ASP A 35 7.13 18.76 -3.67
CA ASP A 35 6.91 20.17 -3.32
C ASP A 35 6.31 20.35 -1.92
N ARG A 36 5.62 19.32 -1.39
CA ARG A 36 4.93 19.36 -0.10
C ARG A 36 5.75 18.75 1.03
N ALA A 37 6.73 17.91 0.73
CA ALA A 37 7.45 17.11 1.72
C ALA A 37 8.11 17.94 2.81
N ALA A 38 8.81 19.02 2.44
CA ALA A 38 9.48 19.91 3.39
C ALA A 38 8.50 20.64 4.32
N ARG A 39 7.28 20.93 3.85
CA ARG A 39 6.24 21.53 4.71
C ARG A 39 5.75 20.54 5.75
N TYR A 40 5.41 19.31 5.33
CA TYR A 40 4.94 18.27 6.26
C TYR A 40 5.96 17.95 7.35
N ASP A 41 7.26 17.92 7.00
CA ASP A 41 8.33 17.67 7.95
C ASP A 41 8.47 18.83 8.95
N ARG A 42 8.57 20.07 8.45
CA ARG A 42 8.74 21.26 9.29
C ARG A 42 7.57 21.49 10.25
N ASP A 43 6.34 21.34 9.75
CA ASP A 43 5.12 21.71 10.46
C ASP A 43 4.51 20.53 11.22
N ALA A 44 5.15 19.35 11.15
CA ALA A 44 4.69 18.07 11.73
C ALA A 44 3.25 17.72 11.32
N GLU A 45 2.90 17.96 10.05
CA GLU A 45 1.57 17.74 9.51
C GLU A 45 1.43 16.35 8.90
N PHE A 46 0.26 15.75 9.09
CA PHE A 46 -0.09 14.52 8.36
C PHE A 46 -0.30 14.85 6.86
N PRO A 47 0.26 14.05 5.92
CA PRO A 47 0.28 14.36 4.49
C PRO A 47 -1.07 14.11 3.79
N ILE A 48 -2.15 14.71 4.28
CA ILE A 48 -3.52 14.44 3.83
C ILE A 48 -3.75 14.76 2.34
N GLU A 49 -3.06 15.77 1.80
CA GLU A 49 -3.20 16.12 0.37
C GLU A 49 -2.60 15.00 -0.50
N ASN A 50 -1.48 14.41 -0.08
CA ASN A 50 -0.87 13.28 -0.78
C ASN A 50 -1.78 12.04 -0.72
N TYR A 51 -2.50 11.83 0.37
CA TYR A 51 -3.49 10.76 0.47
C TYR A 51 -4.69 10.95 -0.46
N ARG A 52 -5.12 12.18 -0.69
CA ARG A 52 -6.15 12.48 -1.70
C ARG A 52 -5.67 12.19 -3.10
N ASP A 53 -4.40 12.51 -3.41
CA ASP A 53 -3.78 12.16 -4.69
C ASP A 53 -3.64 10.63 -4.84
N LEU A 54 -3.20 9.91 -3.79
CA LEU A 54 -3.13 8.45 -3.77
C LEU A 54 -4.51 7.80 -3.97
N HIS A 55 -5.55 8.34 -3.34
CA HIS A 55 -6.92 7.86 -3.52
C HIS A 55 -7.39 8.06 -4.97
N SER A 56 -7.21 9.26 -5.51
CA SER A 56 -7.60 9.59 -6.89
C SER A 56 -6.88 8.72 -7.93
N ALA A 57 -5.67 8.28 -7.62
CA ALA A 57 -4.87 7.37 -8.43
C ALA A 57 -5.20 5.88 -8.20
N GLY A 58 -6.10 5.55 -7.26
CA GLY A 58 -6.43 4.18 -6.85
C GLY A 58 -5.38 3.50 -5.97
N LEU A 59 -4.29 4.19 -5.63
CA LEU A 59 -3.17 3.61 -4.88
C LEU A 59 -3.48 3.36 -3.40
N LEU A 60 -4.55 3.93 -2.82
CA LEU A 60 -5.01 3.52 -1.49
C LEU A 60 -5.49 2.06 -1.50
N GLY A 61 -6.07 1.61 -2.58
CA GLY A 61 -6.53 0.23 -2.77
C GLY A 61 -5.54 -0.66 -3.51
N ILE A 62 -4.23 -0.34 -3.51
CA ILE A 62 -3.23 -1.03 -4.34
C ILE A 62 -3.24 -2.55 -4.16
N CYS A 63 -3.32 -3.04 -2.93
CA CYS A 63 -3.33 -4.48 -2.60
C CYS A 63 -4.75 -5.04 -2.37
N ILE A 64 -5.80 -4.25 -2.50
CA ILE A 64 -7.17 -4.76 -2.44
C ILE A 64 -7.42 -5.61 -3.68
N PRO A 65 -7.96 -6.84 -3.52
CA PRO A 65 -8.23 -7.72 -4.66
C PRO A 65 -9.17 -7.09 -5.69
N THR A 66 -8.97 -7.46 -6.95
CA THR A 66 -9.75 -6.89 -8.08
C THR A 66 -11.24 -7.18 -8.01
N GLU A 67 -11.63 -8.32 -7.41
CA GLU A 67 -13.03 -8.66 -7.15
C GLU A 67 -13.75 -7.67 -6.21
N TYR A 68 -12.99 -6.91 -5.41
CA TYR A 68 -13.52 -5.84 -4.57
C TYR A 68 -13.33 -4.43 -5.18
N GLY A 69 -12.78 -4.35 -6.40
CA GLY A 69 -12.54 -3.09 -7.09
C GLY A 69 -11.16 -2.47 -6.87
N GLY A 70 -10.27 -3.14 -6.16
CA GLY A 70 -8.89 -2.71 -5.96
C GLY A 70 -7.97 -3.01 -7.16
N LEU A 71 -6.69 -2.70 -7.02
CA LEU A 71 -5.70 -2.92 -8.09
C LEU A 71 -5.09 -4.33 -8.07
N GLY A 72 -5.32 -5.11 -7.02
CA GLY A 72 -4.85 -6.50 -6.90
C GLY A 72 -3.33 -6.65 -7.00
N ALA A 73 -2.59 -5.64 -6.59
CA ALA A 73 -1.13 -5.69 -6.65
C ALA A 73 -0.55 -6.72 -5.68
N ASN A 74 0.47 -7.40 -6.13
CA ASN A 74 1.26 -8.27 -5.27
C ASN A 74 2.23 -7.46 -4.37
N LEU A 75 2.87 -8.14 -3.42
CA LEU A 75 3.82 -7.51 -2.49
C LEU A 75 4.97 -6.80 -3.21
N ARG A 76 5.45 -7.35 -4.34
CA ARG A 76 6.54 -6.75 -5.11
C ARG A 76 6.12 -5.43 -5.75
N ALA A 77 4.96 -5.37 -6.39
CA ALA A 77 4.43 -4.14 -6.98
C ALA A 77 4.21 -3.06 -5.91
N TYR A 78 3.66 -3.44 -4.76
CA TYR A 78 3.51 -2.55 -3.61
C TYR A 78 4.86 -2.02 -3.11
N ALA A 79 5.87 -2.88 -2.93
CA ALA A 79 7.18 -2.47 -2.44
C ALA A 79 7.89 -1.50 -3.39
N LEU A 80 7.77 -1.73 -4.70
CA LEU A 80 8.32 -0.84 -5.73
C LEU A 80 7.61 0.53 -5.71
N ALA A 81 6.29 0.56 -5.63
CA ALA A 81 5.52 1.80 -5.51
C ALA A 81 5.87 2.55 -4.22
N ALA A 82 6.01 1.84 -3.08
CA ALA A 82 6.42 2.43 -1.80
C ALA A 82 7.81 3.06 -1.88
N ALA A 83 8.75 2.39 -2.54
CA ALA A 83 10.10 2.91 -2.75
C ALA A 83 10.08 4.21 -3.57
N GLU A 84 9.28 4.27 -4.64
CA GLU A 84 9.14 5.49 -5.43
C GLU A 84 8.52 6.64 -4.62
N ILE A 85 7.43 6.40 -3.89
CA ILE A 85 6.82 7.41 -3.02
C ILE A 85 7.86 7.93 -2.00
N GLY A 86 8.63 7.01 -1.40
CA GLY A 86 9.64 7.34 -0.38
C GLY A 86 10.77 8.23 -0.87
N ARG A 87 11.10 8.18 -2.16
CA ARG A 87 12.11 9.08 -2.78
C ARG A 87 11.72 10.54 -2.71
N TYR A 88 10.42 10.84 -2.68
CA TYR A 88 9.88 12.20 -2.72
C TYR A 88 9.29 12.66 -1.40
N CYS A 89 8.66 11.76 -0.64
CA CYS A 89 8.08 12.09 0.66
C CYS A 89 8.09 10.87 1.60
N GLY A 90 9.08 10.81 2.49
CA GLY A 90 9.22 9.73 3.47
C GLY A 90 8.03 9.59 4.41
N ALA A 91 7.46 10.73 4.87
CA ALA A 91 6.28 10.73 5.73
C ALA A 91 5.07 10.09 5.04
N THR A 92 4.84 10.38 3.76
CA THR A 92 3.77 9.76 2.98
C THR A 92 4.02 8.27 2.81
N ALA A 93 5.24 7.85 2.44
CA ALA A 93 5.56 6.44 2.23
C ALA A 93 5.38 5.63 3.53
N LEU A 94 5.88 6.15 4.65
CA LEU A 94 5.80 5.47 5.95
C LEU A 94 4.35 5.27 6.39
N THR A 95 3.55 6.32 6.37
CA THR A 95 2.15 6.26 6.79
C THR A 95 1.30 5.45 5.82
N TRP A 96 1.55 5.55 4.51
CA TRP A 96 0.88 4.74 3.49
C TRP A 96 1.20 3.24 3.64
N ASN A 97 2.44 2.89 4.03
CA ASN A 97 2.77 1.50 4.35
C ASN A 97 1.88 0.94 5.46
N MET A 98 1.62 1.70 6.52
CA MET A 98 0.73 1.28 7.61
C MET A 98 -0.70 1.07 7.12
N HIS A 99 -1.19 1.95 6.25
CA HIS A 99 -2.50 1.80 5.61
C HIS A 99 -2.58 0.53 4.76
N VAL A 100 -1.60 0.31 3.87
CA VAL A 100 -1.57 -0.88 3.00
C VAL A 100 -1.42 -2.18 3.78
N CYS A 101 -0.64 -2.19 4.87
CA CYS A 101 -0.56 -3.34 5.78
C CYS A 101 -1.94 -3.75 6.30
N SER A 102 -2.81 -2.80 6.64
CA SER A 102 -4.18 -3.09 7.07
C SER A 102 -4.99 -3.82 6.01
N CYS A 103 -4.80 -3.44 4.73
CA CYS A 103 -5.44 -4.12 3.60
C CYS A 103 -4.89 -5.54 3.39
N LEU A 104 -3.57 -5.71 3.51
CA LEU A 104 -2.92 -7.02 3.34
C LEU A 104 -3.32 -8.01 4.44
N TRP A 105 -3.41 -7.57 5.69
CA TRP A 105 -3.78 -8.44 6.81
C TRP A 105 -5.23 -8.91 6.73
N SER A 106 -6.14 -8.03 6.31
CA SER A 106 -7.54 -8.41 6.09
C SER A 106 -7.79 -9.11 4.77
N GLY A 107 -6.80 -9.09 3.87
CA GLY A 107 -6.83 -9.67 2.53
C GLY A 107 -6.00 -10.93 2.40
N ALA A 108 -4.96 -10.87 1.59
CA ALA A 108 -4.17 -12.03 1.18
C ALA A 108 -3.61 -12.87 2.35
N LEU A 109 -3.17 -12.23 3.45
CA LEU A 109 -2.65 -12.97 4.59
C LEU A 109 -3.73 -13.72 5.36
N ALA A 110 -4.96 -13.18 5.41
CA ALA A 110 -6.08 -13.85 6.07
C ALA A 110 -6.69 -14.96 5.22
N ASP A 111 -6.57 -14.87 3.89
CA ASP A 111 -7.13 -15.87 2.98
C ASP A 111 -6.46 -17.25 3.13
N ASP A 112 -5.18 -17.28 3.54
CA ASP A 112 -4.42 -18.49 3.80
C ASP A 112 -4.72 -19.13 5.17
N LEU A 113 -5.50 -18.47 6.03
CA LEU A 113 -5.87 -19.02 7.33
C LEU A 113 -6.96 -20.09 7.19
N GLU A 114 -6.83 -21.16 7.99
CA GLU A 114 -7.89 -22.14 8.12
C GLU A 114 -9.10 -21.53 8.84
N MET A 115 -10.24 -21.48 8.15
CA MET A 115 -11.50 -20.95 8.67
C MET A 115 -12.63 -21.89 8.27
N ASP A 116 -13.56 -22.18 9.18
CA ASP A 116 -14.81 -22.79 8.78
C ASP A 116 -15.65 -21.86 7.86
N GLY A 117 -16.65 -22.43 7.20
CA GLY A 117 -17.43 -21.69 6.20
C GLY A 117 -18.17 -20.47 6.76
N VAL A 118 -18.60 -20.50 8.04
CA VAL A 118 -19.33 -19.40 8.68
C VAL A 118 -18.34 -18.26 9.00
N VAL A 119 -17.20 -18.59 9.60
CA VAL A 119 -16.15 -17.62 9.94
C VAL A 119 -15.60 -16.98 8.67
N ARG A 120 -15.30 -17.78 7.65
CA ARG A 120 -14.83 -17.29 6.35
C ARG A 120 -15.82 -16.33 5.71
N LYS A 121 -17.10 -16.70 5.65
CA LYS A 121 -18.12 -15.80 5.12
C LYS A 121 -18.17 -14.47 5.88
N ARG A 122 -18.20 -14.51 7.22
CA ARG A 122 -18.20 -13.30 8.05
C ARG A 122 -16.97 -12.44 7.80
N HIS A 123 -15.79 -13.04 7.65
CA HIS A 123 -14.55 -12.36 7.34
C HIS A 123 -14.66 -11.63 5.99
N HIS A 124 -15.11 -12.31 4.94
CA HIS A 124 -15.30 -11.71 3.61
C HIS A 124 -16.32 -10.57 3.62
N ASP A 125 -17.46 -10.75 4.29
CA ASP A 125 -18.48 -9.70 4.41
C ASP A 125 -17.94 -8.46 5.12
N THR A 126 -17.15 -8.66 6.20
CA THR A 126 -16.57 -7.56 6.98
C THR A 126 -15.51 -6.80 6.17
N ARG A 127 -14.56 -7.51 5.55
CA ARG A 127 -13.50 -6.85 4.77
C ARG A 127 -14.06 -6.09 3.57
N ALA A 128 -15.12 -6.60 2.93
CA ALA A 128 -15.77 -5.92 1.81
C ALA A 128 -16.30 -4.53 2.20
N VAL A 129 -16.79 -4.36 3.44
CA VAL A 129 -17.22 -3.04 3.95
C VAL A 129 -16.02 -2.11 4.09
N HIS A 130 -14.90 -2.60 4.66
CA HIS A 130 -13.68 -1.80 4.82
C HIS A 130 -13.07 -1.43 3.47
N TYR A 131 -13.01 -2.35 2.52
CA TYR A 131 -12.48 -2.09 1.18
C TYR A 131 -13.29 -1.03 0.44
N ARG A 132 -14.63 -1.08 0.52
CA ARG A 132 -15.48 -0.02 -0.05
C ARG A 132 -15.19 1.35 0.55
N ARG A 133 -15.03 1.45 1.87
CA ARG A 133 -14.65 2.72 2.51
C ARG A 133 -13.33 3.27 2.01
N ILE A 134 -12.35 2.41 1.75
CA ILE A 134 -11.06 2.82 1.20
C ILE A 134 -11.22 3.30 -0.25
N LEU A 135 -11.93 2.53 -1.08
CA LEU A 135 -12.03 2.79 -2.51
C LEU A 135 -12.99 3.95 -2.83
N ASP A 136 -14.12 4.01 -2.14
CA ASP A 136 -15.18 4.99 -2.45
C ASP A 136 -14.98 6.29 -1.66
N ASP A 137 -14.63 6.20 -0.37
CA ASP A 137 -14.58 7.34 0.54
C ASP A 137 -13.15 7.84 0.82
N GLY A 138 -12.12 7.14 0.35
CA GLY A 138 -10.72 7.46 0.65
C GLY A 138 -10.36 7.25 2.12
N ALA A 139 -11.02 6.32 2.82
CA ALA A 139 -10.76 6.04 4.22
C ALA A 139 -9.31 5.56 4.44
N ILE A 140 -8.65 6.11 5.45
CA ILE A 140 -7.29 5.79 5.83
C ILE A 140 -7.33 4.89 7.07
N TYR A 141 -6.61 3.79 7.03
CA TYR A 141 -6.50 2.86 8.14
C TYR A 141 -5.13 2.96 8.80
N ALA A 142 -5.11 2.94 10.11
CA ALA A 142 -3.90 2.89 10.92
C ALA A 142 -3.96 1.72 11.90
N GLN A 143 -2.81 1.25 12.33
CA GLN A 143 -2.70 0.14 13.27
C GLN A 143 -1.83 0.56 14.46
N PRO A 144 -2.45 0.95 15.60
CA PRO A 144 -1.75 1.43 16.78
C PRO A 144 -1.22 0.27 17.64
N PHE A 145 -0.20 -0.47 17.17
CA PHE A 145 0.33 -1.63 17.89
C PHE A 145 1.20 -1.30 19.10
N SER A 146 1.77 -0.09 19.15
CA SER A 146 2.75 0.30 20.16
C SER A 146 2.21 1.32 21.16
N GLU A 147 0.90 1.55 21.19
CA GLU A 147 0.28 2.47 22.13
C GLU A 147 0.15 1.88 23.53
N GLY A 148 0.63 2.63 24.54
CA GLY A 148 0.41 2.34 25.97
C GLY A 148 1.27 1.22 26.57
N GLY A 149 2.15 0.61 25.83
CA GLY A 149 3.15 -0.30 26.33
C GLY A 149 4.55 0.30 26.22
N SER A 150 5.35 0.22 27.27
CA SER A 150 6.77 0.45 27.10
C SER A 150 7.28 -0.59 26.10
N ALA A 151 7.65 -0.16 24.91
CA ALA A 151 8.56 -0.92 24.08
C ALA A 151 9.93 -0.86 24.79
N ALA A 152 10.05 -1.62 25.84
CA ALA A 152 11.29 -1.83 26.55
C ALA A 152 11.92 -3.13 26.07
#